data_ba95f772d3f6709645ae902b439706ef
#
_entry.id   ba95f772d3f6709645ae902b439706ef
#
_cell.length_a   1.000
_cell.length_b   1.000
_cell.length_c   1.000
_cell.angle_alpha   90.00
_cell.angle_beta   90.00
_cell.angle_gamma   90.00
#
_symmetry.space_group_name_H-M   'P 1'
#
loop_
_entity.id
_entity.type
_entity.pdbx_description
1 polymer ?
#
loop_
_entity_poly.entity_id
_entity_poly.type
_entity_poly.pdbx_seq_one_letter_code
_entity_poly.pdbx_strand_id
1 'polypeptide(L)'
;MTKVVILAGGLGTRISEESQLRPKPMIEVGGRPILWHIMKIYTQFGHRDFGIGGSYRGYMIKEYFANYVLHSSDVTIDAATGEVIFHQKASEPWRVTLVDTGADTLTGGRVKRVKDYLDPGETFFMTYGDGVADVDINALLAFHKKHGKEATLTRVVPPGRYGALELSGDTVACFIEKPPGDNAWINGGFFALEPSVLDRIEGDRSSFEGEPLMKLAGDGELMSFPHTGFWQPMDLLLYTSDAADALLCLNLCVPPIHTK
;
A
#
# COMPACT_ATOMS: atom_id res chain seq x y z
N MET A 1 4.47 14.63 11.66
CA MET A 1 3.57 13.74 10.85
C MET A 1 4.49 12.90 9.99
N THR A 2 4.44 11.58 10.12
CA THR A 2 5.35 10.69 9.38
C THR A 2 4.90 10.55 7.93
N LYS A 3 5.80 10.73 6.98
CA LYS A 3 5.53 10.58 5.56
C LYS A 3 5.32 9.12 5.17
N VAL A 4 4.45 8.87 4.20
CA VAL A 4 4.14 7.53 3.70
C VAL A 4 4.56 7.42 2.23
N VAL A 5 5.46 6.52 1.93
CA VAL A 5 5.88 6.20 0.57
C VAL A 5 5.07 5.01 0.06
N ILE A 6 4.38 5.17 -1.07
CA ILE A 6 3.61 4.10 -1.71
C ILE A 6 4.25 3.77 -3.06
N LEU A 7 4.65 2.52 -3.24
CA LEU A 7 5.23 2.04 -4.49
C LEU A 7 4.13 1.62 -5.46
N ALA A 8 3.84 2.48 -6.43
CA ALA A 8 2.73 2.34 -7.38
C ALA A 8 3.19 2.10 -8.84
N GLY A 9 4.42 1.65 -9.06
CA GLY A 9 5.06 1.64 -10.38
C GLY A 9 5.25 0.27 -11.06
N GLY A 10 4.65 -0.81 -10.58
CA GLY A 10 4.76 -2.14 -11.19
C GLY A 10 3.96 -2.30 -12.49
N LEU A 11 4.43 -3.18 -13.41
CA LEU A 11 3.75 -3.49 -14.67
C LEU A 11 2.44 -4.27 -14.51
N GLY A 12 2.14 -4.78 -13.30
CA GLY A 12 0.88 -5.47 -13.00
C GLY A 12 0.64 -6.76 -13.79
N THR A 13 1.70 -7.46 -14.22
CA THR A 13 1.64 -8.60 -15.15
C THR A 13 0.75 -9.77 -14.71
N ARG A 14 0.37 -9.85 -13.44
CA ARG A 14 -0.48 -10.92 -12.89
C ARG A 14 -1.97 -10.68 -13.05
N ILE A 15 -2.41 -9.45 -13.35
CA ILE A 15 -3.80 -9.07 -13.62
C ILE A 15 -3.86 -8.59 -15.08
N SER A 16 -3.79 -9.54 -16.04
CA SER A 16 -3.52 -9.24 -17.46
C SER A 16 -4.61 -8.41 -18.15
N GLU A 17 -5.87 -8.54 -17.79
CA GLU A 17 -6.97 -7.88 -18.51
C GLU A 17 -7.18 -6.43 -18.09
N GLU A 18 -7.24 -6.12 -16.81
CA GLU A 18 -7.44 -4.75 -16.30
C GLU A 18 -6.14 -3.93 -16.23
N SER A 19 -5.00 -4.58 -15.97
CA SER A 19 -3.70 -3.88 -15.93
C SER A 19 -3.23 -3.38 -17.30
N GLN A 20 -3.82 -3.90 -18.39
CA GLN A 20 -3.64 -3.33 -19.72
C GLN A 20 -4.30 -1.96 -19.87
N LEU A 21 -5.34 -1.66 -19.11
CA LEU A 21 -6.08 -0.40 -19.17
C LEU A 21 -5.62 0.62 -18.12
N ARG A 22 -5.32 0.15 -16.89
CA ARG A 22 -4.99 1.00 -15.73
C ARG A 22 -3.80 0.42 -14.96
N PRO A 23 -2.95 1.24 -14.28
CA PRO A 23 -1.97 0.70 -13.35
C PRO A 23 -2.70 0.05 -12.17
N LYS A 24 -2.18 -1.05 -11.64
CA LYS A 24 -2.79 -1.87 -10.58
C LYS A 24 -3.34 -1.05 -9.39
N PRO A 25 -2.61 -0.05 -8.86
CA PRO A 25 -3.12 0.79 -7.77
C PRO A 25 -4.37 1.62 -8.12
N MET A 26 -4.68 1.77 -9.40
CA MET A 26 -5.86 2.51 -9.90
C MET A 26 -7.05 1.61 -10.25
N ILE A 27 -6.94 0.31 -10.01
CA ILE A 27 -8.10 -0.60 -10.08
C ILE A 27 -9.06 -0.23 -8.95
N GLU A 28 -10.34 -0.13 -9.29
CA GLU A 28 -11.37 0.33 -8.36
C GLU A 28 -11.99 -0.83 -7.58
N VAL A 29 -12.16 -0.61 -6.28
CA VAL A 29 -12.91 -1.47 -5.36
C VAL A 29 -13.91 -0.58 -4.64
N GLY A 30 -15.19 -0.92 -4.71
CA GLY A 30 -16.23 -0.08 -4.10
C GLY A 30 -16.27 1.36 -4.65
N GLY A 31 -15.94 1.56 -5.94
CA GLY A 31 -15.95 2.87 -6.61
C GLY A 31 -14.77 3.79 -6.25
N ARG A 32 -13.72 3.25 -5.62
CA ARG A 32 -12.49 3.99 -5.30
C ARG A 32 -11.25 3.15 -5.67
N PRO A 33 -10.15 3.77 -6.15
CA PRO A 33 -8.91 3.05 -6.44
C PRO A 33 -8.33 2.34 -5.21
N ILE A 34 -7.67 1.20 -5.40
CA ILE A 34 -6.92 0.50 -4.33
C ILE A 34 -5.99 1.49 -3.61
N LEU A 35 -5.31 2.35 -4.35
CA LEU A 35 -4.44 3.39 -3.82
C LEU A 35 -5.15 4.30 -2.81
N TRP A 36 -6.40 4.69 -3.09
CA TRP A 36 -7.22 5.48 -2.18
C TRP A 36 -7.45 4.74 -0.85
N HIS A 37 -7.76 3.44 -0.90
CA HIS A 37 -7.97 2.62 0.30
C HIS A 37 -6.69 2.50 1.13
N ILE A 38 -5.54 2.29 0.49
CA ILE A 38 -4.24 2.26 1.17
C ILE A 38 -3.98 3.59 1.89
N MET A 39 -4.22 4.72 1.23
CA MET A 39 -4.05 6.05 1.83
C MET A 39 -5.02 6.26 3.01
N LYS A 40 -6.24 5.72 2.96
CA LYS A 40 -7.20 5.78 4.07
C LYS A 40 -6.71 5.01 5.30
N ILE A 41 -6.05 3.86 5.13
CA ILE A 41 -5.45 3.10 6.24
C ILE A 41 -4.52 4.02 7.05
N TYR A 42 -3.58 4.69 6.39
CA TYR A 42 -2.64 5.60 7.07
C TYR A 42 -3.33 6.85 7.63
N THR A 43 -4.34 7.36 6.92
CA THR A 43 -5.09 8.57 7.32
C THR A 43 -5.83 8.37 8.64
N GLN A 44 -6.35 7.18 8.93
CA GLN A 44 -7.00 6.85 10.20
C GLN A 44 -6.07 7.05 11.40
N PHE A 45 -4.77 6.86 11.21
CA PHE A 45 -3.74 7.04 12.21
C PHE A 45 -3.09 8.44 12.16
N GLY A 46 -3.66 9.37 11.38
CA GLY A 46 -3.21 10.77 11.31
C GLY A 46 -2.08 11.04 10.29
N HIS A 47 -1.66 10.05 9.50
CA HIS A 47 -0.65 10.22 8.45
C HIS A 47 -1.31 10.60 7.14
N ARG A 48 -1.02 11.81 6.62
CA ARG A 48 -1.70 12.43 5.47
C ARG A 48 -0.74 13.00 4.42
N ASP A 49 0.56 12.80 4.59
CA ASP A 49 1.60 13.23 3.64
C ASP A 49 2.14 12.01 2.90
N PHE A 50 1.84 11.91 1.61
CA PHE A 50 2.10 10.76 0.77
C PHE A 50 3.08 11.08 -0.33
N GLY A 51 4.11 10.23 -0.48
CA GLY A 51 5.00 10.18 -1.64
C GLY A 51 4.65 8.96 -2.48
N ILE A 52 4.13 9.13 -3.69
CA ILE A 52 3.72 8.02 -4.55
C ILE A 52 4.74 7.85 -5.68
N GLY A 53 5.50 6.75 -5.63
CA GLY A 53 6.43 6.38 -6.68
C GLY A 53 5.72 5.63 -7.80
N GLY A 54 5.40 6.36 -8.89
CA GLY A 54 4.75 5.82 -10.08
C GLY A 54 5.72 5.61 -11.24
N SER A 55 5.33 4.81 -12.24
CA SER A 55 6.02 4.69 -13.53
C SER A 55 5.07 4.32 -14.66
N TYR A 56 4.80 3.02 -14.85
CA TYR A 56 3.87 2.56 -15.88
C TYR A 56 2.51 3.24 -15.73
N ARG A 57 2.09 3.97 -16.76
CA ARG A 57 0.84 4.77 -16.75
C ARG A 57 0.70 5.69 -15.53
N GLY A 58 1.80 6.12 -14.94
CA GLY A 58 1.82 7.01 -13.77
C GLY A 58 1.06 8.32 -13.99
N TYR A 59 0.87 8.73 -15.26
CA TYR A 59 0.06 9.90 -15.62
C TYR A 59 -1.40 9.76 -15.13
N MET A 60 -1.98 8.55 -15.12
CA MET A 60 -3.35 8.31 -14.63
C MET A 60 -3.46 8.59 -13.12
N ILE A 61 -2.43 8.27 -12.36
CA ILE A 61 -2.37 8.62 -10.93
C ILE A 61 -2.27 10.14 -10.77
N LYS A 62 -1.46 10.80 -11.60
CA LYS A 62 -1.33 12.27 -11.60
C LYS A 62 -2.66 12.94 -11.96
N GLU A 63 -3.32 12.47 -13.00
CA GLU A 63 -4.63 12.96 -13.45
C GLU A 63 -5.71 12.78 -12.35
N TYR A 64 -5.73 11.61 -11.71
CA TYR A 64 -6.65 11.35 -10.60
C TYR A 64 -6.49 12.37 -9.47
N PHE A 65 -5.26 12.61 -9.00
CA PHE A 65 -5.03 13.56 -7.91
C PHE A 65 -5.13 15.03 -8.34
N ALA A 66 -4.79 15.37 -9.59
CA ALA A 66 -4.99 16.71 -10.12
C ALA A 66 -6.48 17.10 -10.14
N ASN A 67 -7.36 16.14 -10.41
CA ASN A 67 -8.81 16.34 -10.46
C ASN A 67 -9.52 15.89 -9.18
N TYR A 68 -8.80 15.47 -8.14
CA TYR A 68 -9.37 14.84 -6.94
C TYR A 68 -10.39 15.75 -6.24
N VAL A 69 -10.05 17.02 -6.05
CA VAL A 69 -10.94 18.02 -5.42
C VAL A 69 -12.17 18.26 -6.29
N LEU A 70 -11.98 18.36 -7.60
CA LEU A 70 -13.06 18.58 -8.56
C LEU A 70 -14.08 17.41 -8.53
N HIS A 71 -13.58 16.17 -8.56
CA HIS A 71 -14.44 14.98 -8.57
C HIS A 71 -15.07 14.65 -7.21
N SER A 72 -14.54 15.23 -6.13
CA SER A 72 -15.01 14.99 -4.76
C SER A 72 -15.87 16.13 -4.21
N SER A 73 -16.22 17.13 -5.02
CA SER A 73 -16.89 18.36 -4.58
C SER A 73 -18.07 18.71 -5.48
N ASP A 74 -19.05 19.39 -4.91
CA ASP A 74 -20.06 20.09 -5.70
C ASP A 74 -19.44 21.35 -6.29
N VAL A 75 -19.56 21.54 -7.60
CA VAL A 75 -18.91 22.65 -8.30
C VAL A 75 -19.86 23.32 -9.29
N THR A 76 -19.70 24.65 -9.44
CA THR A 76 -20.23 25.41 -10.57
C THR A 76 -19.09 25.78 -11.48
N ILE A 77 -19.24 25.48 -12.77
CA ILE A 77 -18.26 25.83 -13.81
C ILE A 77 -18.93 26.84 -14.75
N ASP A 78 -18.41 28.06 -14.80
CA ASP A 78 -18.80 29.03 -15.81
C ASP A 78 -17.96 28.78 -17.07
N ALA A 79 -18.57 28.19 -18.09
CA ALA A 79 -17.89 27.87 -19.33
C ALA A 79 -17.49 29.10 -20.16
N ALA A 80 -18.12 30.28 -19.90
CA ALA A 80 -17.79 31.52 -20.62
C ALA A 80 -16.54 32.18 -20.04
N THR A 81 -16.33 32.09 -18.74
CA THR A 81 -15.21 32.75 -18.03
C THR A 81 -14.11 31.77 -17.65
N GLY A 82 -14.41 30.46 -17.59
CA GLY A 82 -13.52 29.43 -17.07
C GLY A 82 -13.44 29.41 -15.53
N GLU A 83 -14.29 30.19 -14.84
CA GLU A 83 -14.31 30.20 -13.38
C GLU A 83 -14.87 28.90 -12.81
N VAL A 84 -14.25 28.39 -11.73
CA VAL A 84 -14.68 27.20 -11.00
C VAL A 84 -14.94 27.55 -9.54
N ILE A 85 -16.18 27.38 -9.08
CA ILE A 85 -16.60 27.62 -7.70
C ILE A 85 -16.88 26.28 -7.02
N PHE A 86 -16.15 25.97 -5.94
CA PHE A 86 -16.36 24.79 -5.12
C PHE A 86 -17.32 25.09 -3.98
N HIS A 87 -18.47 24.41 -3.92
CA HIS A 87 -19.52 24.63 -2.90
C HIS A 87 -19.31 23.76 -1.66
N GLN A 88 -19.04 22.48 -1.86
CA GLN A 88 -18.70 21.54 -0.78
C GLN A 88 -17.40 20.85 -1.13
N LYS A 89 -16.47 20.81 -0.16
CA LYS A 89 -15.20 20.12 -0.30
C LYS A 89 -15.27 18.82 0.51
N ALA A 90 -15.61 17.73 -0.15
CA ALA A 90 -15.64 16.39 0.43
C ALA A 90 -14.30 15.63 0.23
N SER A 91 -13.26 16.34 -0.21
CA SER A 91 -11.95 15.77 -0.46
C SER A 91 -11.21 15.47 0.85
N GLU A 92 -10.47 14.36 0.85
CA GLU A 92 -9.55 14.02 1.95
C GLU A 92 -8.45 15.08 2.06
N PRO A 93 -8.01 15.42 3.29
CA PRO A 93 -7.00 16.47 3.51
C PRO A 93 -5.58 15.93 3.28
N TRP A 94 -5.33 15.36 2.11
CA TRP A 94 -4.05 14.74 1.77
C TRP A 94 -3.09 15.75 1.12
N ARG A 95 -1.82 15.60 1.46
CA ARG A 95 -0.71 16.16 0.70
C ARG A 95 -0.08 15.03 -0.11
N VAL A 96 -0.08 15.15 -1.44
CA VAL A 96 0.38 14.08 -2.33
C VAL A 96 1.51 14.58 -3.22
N THR A 97 2.65 13.91 -3.14
CA THR A 97 3.80 14.11 -4.02
C THR A 97 3.88 12.93 -4.98
N LEU A 98 3.79 13.19 -6.28
CA LEU A 98 3.79 12.16 -7.33
C LEU A 98 5.14 12.16 -8.02
N VAL A 99 5.93 11.10 -7.79
CA VAL A 99 7.31 10.98 -8.27
C VAL A 99 7.34 9.99 -9.43
N ASP A 100 7.90 10.41 -10.57
CA ASP A 100 8.22 9.48 -11.65
C ASP A 100 9.51 8.73 -11.29
N THR A 101 9.35 7.43 -11.03
CA THR A 101 10.46 6.57 -10.61
C THR A 101 11.06 5.76 -11.76
N GLY A 102 10.64 6.00 -13.01
CA GLY A 102 11.16 5.33 -14.20
C GLY A 102 10.55 3.95 -14.45
N ALA A 103 10.45 3.57 -15.73
CA ALA A 103 9.77 2.33 -16.14
C ALA A 103 10.53 1.07 -15.71
N ASP A 104 11.85 1.06 -15.87
CA ASP A 104 12.71 -0.10 -15.63
C ASP A 104 13.30 -0.16 -14.22
N THR A 105 12.84 0.72 -13.34
CA THR A 105 13.31 0.81 -11.95
C THR A 105 12.62 -0.25 -11.08
N LEU A 106 13.39 -1.04 -10.34
CA LEU A 106 12.88 -2.01 -9.37
C LEU A 106 12.48 -1.33 -8.06
N THR A 107 11.87 -2.09 -7.14
CA THR A 107 11.29 -1.58 -5.89
C THR A 107 12.26 -0.77 -5.04
N GLY A 108 13.49 -1.23 -4.86
CA GLY A 108 14.54 -0.51 -4.13
C GLY A 108 14.91 0.81 -4.80
N GLY A 109 15.16 0.79 -6.11
CA GLY A 109 15.44 2.00 -6.87
C GLY A 109 14.31 3.03 -6.76
N ARG A 110 13.04 2.58 -6.76
CA ARG A 110 11.88 3.48 -6.57
C ARG A 110 11.88 4.16 -5.21
N VAL A 111 12.15 3.41 -4.14
CA VAL A 111 12.28 3.97 -2.79
C VAL A 111 13.43 4.99 -2.76
N LYS A 112 14.57 4.67 -3.36
CA LYS A 112 15.72 5.59 -3.42
C LYS A 112 15.40 6.89 -4.15
N ARG A 113 14.64 6.85 -5.26
CA ARG A 113 14.25 8.04 -6.03
C ARG A 113 13.25 8.96 -5.31
N VAL A 114 12.61 8.48 -4.24
CA VAL A 114 11.74 9.31 -3.39
C VAL A 114 12.54 10.04 -2.31
N LYS A 115 13.84 9.77 -2.14
CA LYS A 115 14.71 10.33 -1.10
C LYS A 115 14.60 11.86 -0.97
N ASP A 116 14.63 12.58 -2.09
CA ASP A 116 14.63 14.05 -2.12
C ASP A 116 13.30 14.67 -1.62
N TYR A 117 12.28 13.86 -1.45
CA TYR A 117 10.96 14.26 -0.96
C TYR A 117 10.69 13.79 0.48
N LEU A 118 11.66 13.13 1.12
CA LEU A 118 11.59 12.72 2.52
C LEU A 118 12.15 13.83 3.42
N ASP A 119 11.62 13.90 4.64
CA ASP A 119 12.17 14.81 5.65
C ASP A 119 13.50 14.25 6.18
N PRO A 120 14.58 15.02 6.17
CA PRO A 120 15.89 14.53 6.58
C PRO A 120 15.90 14.04 8.03
N GLY A 121 16.38 12.80 8.25
CA GLY A 121 16.51 12.21 9.58
C GLY A 121 15.20 11.76 10.22
N GLU A 122 14.07 11.87 9.51
CA GLU A 122 12.77 11.43 10.02
C GLU A 122 12.41 10.04 9.53
N THR A 123 11.94 9.19 10.44
CA THR A 123 11.34 7.89 10.10
C THR A 123 10.22 8.06 9.06
N PHE A 124 10.14 7.21 8.07
CA PHE A 124 9.05 7.20 7.11
C PHE A 124 8.41 5.81 6.99
N PHE A 125 7.17 5.78 6.56
CA PHE A 125 6.53 4.52 6.19
C PHE A 125 6.74 4.21 4.71
N MET A 126 6.79 2.92 4.39
CA MET A 126 6.77 2.44 3.01
C MET A 126 5.78 1.29 2.90
N THR A 127 5.02 1.29 1.80
CA THR A 127 4.12 0.17 1.46
C THR A 127 4.01 -0.01 -0.06
N TYR A 128 3.49 -1.17 -0.46
CA TYR A 128 3.17 -1.45 -1.86
C TYR A 128 1.79 -0.90 -2.23
N GLY A 129 1.59 -0.61 -3.51
CA GLY A 129 0.35 -0.04 -4.04
C GLY A 129 -0.77 -1.06 -4.30
N ASP A 130 -0.67 -2.26 -3.73
CA ASP A 130 -1.58 -3.38 -4.02
C ASP A 130 -1.93 -4.27 -2.81
N GLY A 131 -1.55 -3.87 -1.60
CA GLY A 131 -1.87 -4.57 -0.36
C GLY A 131 -2.74 -3.75 0.58
N VAL A 132 -3.80 -4.32 1.10
CA VAL A 132 -4.68 -3.71 2.11
C VAL A 132 -4.69 -4.54 3.39
N ALA A 133 -4.75 -3.89 4.55
CA ALA A 133 -4.75 -4.54 5.86
C ALA A 133 -5.34 -3.63 6.94
N ASP A 134 -5.68 -4.20 8.09
CA ASP A 134 -6.08 -3.47 9.29
C ASP A 134 -4.93 -3.28 10.30
N VAL A 135 -3.70 -3.13 9.78
CA VAL A 135 -2.50 -2.92 10.59
C VAL A 135 -2.61 -1.63 11.41
N ASP A 136 -2.36 -1.73 12.70
CA ASP A 136 -2.21 -0.55 13.56
C ASP A 136 -0.87 0.15 13.25
N ILE A 137 -0.95 1.22 12.46
CA ILE A 137 0.20 1.99 12.01
C ILE A 137 0.90 2.72 13.17
N ASN A 138 0.15 3.15 14.19
CA ASN A 138 0.76 3.78 15.37
C ASN A 138 1.50 2.76 16.23
N ALA A 139 0.95 1.55 16.39
CA ALA A 139 1.64 0.46 17.08
C ALA A 139 2.91 0.02 16.32
N LEU A 140 2.88 -0.06 14.98
CA LEU A 140 4.03 -0.32 14.15
C LEU A 140 5.13 0.74 14.37
N LEU A 141 4.76 2.04 14.35
CA LEU A 141 5.71 3.13 14.57
C LEU A 141 6.30 3.10 15.99
N ALA A 142 5.46 2.86 17.00
CA ALA A 142 5.90 2.76 18.38
C ALA A 142 6.87 1.57 18.58
N PHE A 143 6.58 0.42 17.96
CA PHE A 143 7.46 -0.74 17.96
C PHE A 143 8.80 -0.41 17.30
N HIS A 144 8.78 0.23 16.13
CA HIS A 144 9.97 0.65 15.40
C HIS A 144 10.86 1.58 16.24
N LYS A 145 10.29 2.64 16.80
CA LYS A 145 11.03 3.59 17.65
C LYS A 145 11.59 2.95 18.92
N LYS A 146 10.90 1.96 19.48
CA LYS A 146 11.32 1.28 20.71
C LYS A 146 12.61 0.48 20.54
N HIS A 147 12.80 -0.21 19.42
CA HIS A 147 13.99 -1.03 19.20
C HIS A 147 15.16 -0.24 18.60
N GLY A 148 14.89 0.93 17.95
CA GLY A 148 15.93 1.83 17.42
C GLY A 148 16.75 1.23 16.27
N LYS A 149 16.23 0.24 15.55
CA LYS A 149 16.87 -0.36 14.37
C LYS A 149 16.42 0.35 13.10
N GLU A 150 17.17 0.14 11.98
CA GLU A 150 16.93 0.85 10.73
C GLU A 150 15.61 0.51 10.05
N ALA A 151 15.12 -0.71 10.20
CA ALA A 151 13.93 -1.16 9.48
C ALA A 151 13.03 -2.06 10.34
N THR A 152 11.72 -1.86 10.18
CA THR A 152 10.69 -2.78 10.65
C THR A 152 9.78 -3.14 9.48
N LEU A 153 9.58 -4.42 9.24
CA LEU A 153 8.54 -4.93 8.34
C LEU A 153 7.36 -5.50 9.14
N THR A 154 6.16 -5.40 8.62
CA THR A 154 5.01 -6.13 9.15
C THR A 154 5.03 -7.54 8.60
N ARG A 155 5.02 -8.54 9.50
CA ARG A 155 4.87 -9.94 9.13
C ARG A 155 3.42 -10.37 9.26
N VAL A 156 2.94 -11.15 8.29
CA VAL A 156 1.57 -11.66 8.23
C VAL A 156 1.57 -13.15 7.92
N VAL A 157 0.49 -13.83 8.29
CA VAL A 157 0.22 -15.19 7.82
C VAL A 157 -0.73 -15.07 6.63
N PRO A 158 -0.32 -15.49 5.42
CA PRO A 158 -1.18 -15.37 4.24
C PRO A 158 -2.43 -16.24 4.39
N PRO A 159 -3.59 -15.82 3.85
CA PRO A 159 -4.78 -16.66 3.81
C PRO A 159 -4.50 -17.93 2.99
N GLY A 160 -4.99 -19.06 3.47
CA GLY A 160 -4.91 -20.33 2.75
C GLY A 160 -5.64 -20.25 1.41
N ARG A 161 -4.98 -20.70 0.35
CA ARG A 161 -5.58 -20.73 -1.01
C ARG A 161 -6.21 -22.08 -1.35
N TYR A 162 -5.75 -23.14 -0.72
CA TYR A 162 -6.13 -24.53 -1.01
C TYR A 162 -6.43 -25.30 0.28
N GLY A 163 -7.18 -26.42 0.16
CA GLY A 163 -7.32 -27.37 1.24
C GLY A 163 -5.99 -28.04 1.55
N ALA A 164 -5.65 -28.16 2.83
CA ALA A 164 -4.49 -28.92 3.30
C ALA A 164 -4.88 -30.34 3.68
N LEU A 165 -4.00 -31.30 3.42
CA LEU A 165 -4.18 -32.71 3.73
C LEU A 165 -3.13 -33.16 4.75
N GLU A 166 -3.57 -33.82 5.81
CA GLU A 166 -2.69 -34.64 6.64
C GLU A 166 -2.81 -36.07 6.17
N LEU A 167 -1.69 -36.69 5.81
CA LEU A 167 -1.66 -38.03 5.25
C LEU A 167 -1.10 -39.04 6.26
N SER A 168 -1.72 -40.23 6.30
CA SER A 168 -1.18 -41.40 6.96
C SER A 168 -1.00 -42.49 5.90
N GLY A 169 0.21 -42.64 5.35
CA GLY A 169 0.44 -43.37 4.11
C GLY A 169 -0.33 -42.66 2.95
N ASP A 170 -1.14 -43.45 2.22
CA ASP A 170 -2.00 -42.91 1.14
C ASP A 170 -3.40 -42.48 1.62
N THR A 171 -3.66 -42.64 2.92
CA THR A 171 -4.97 -42.27 3.50
C THR A 171 -4.94 -40.81 3.97
N VAL A 172 -5.98 -40.04 3.61
CA VAL A 172 -6.21 -38.69 4.14
C VAL A 172 -6.70 -38.81 5.59
N ALA A 173 -5.84 -38.50 6.56
CA ALA A 173 -6.17 -38.52 7.98
C ALA A 173 -6.95 -37.27 8.41
N CYS A 174 -6.65 -36.14 7.82
CA CYS A 174 -7.37 -34.87 8.07
C CYS A 174 -7.40 -34.02 6.79
N PHE A 175 -8.53 -33.36 6.56
CA PHE A 175 -8.70 -32.36 5.53
C PHE A 175 -9.11 -31.03 6.19
N ILE A 176 -8.36 -29.97 5.93
CA ILE A 176 -8.65 -28.63 6.45
C ILE A 176 -8.80 -27.71 5.25
N GLU A 177 -10.01 -27.18 5.04
CA GLU A 177 -10.28 -26.25 3.96
C GLU A 177 -9.65 -24.88 4.25
N LYS A 178 -8.80 -24.42 3.34
CA LYS A 178 -8.13 -23.10 3.38
C LYS A 178 -7.54 -22.75 4.76
N PRO A 179 -6.69 -23.62 5.36
CA PRO A 179 -6.06 -23.28 6.63
C PRO A 179 -5.27 -21.98 6.47
N PRO A 180 -5.11 -21.16 7.51
CA PRO A 180 -4.15 -20.08 7.48
C PRO A 180 -2.80 -20.66 7.05
N GLY A 181 -2.18 -20.08 6.00
CA GLY A 181 -1.05 -20.67 5.30
C GLY A 181 -0.05 -21.35 6.22
N ASP A 182 0.73 -22.32 5.74
CA ASP A 182 1.58 -23.33 6.45
C ASP A 182 2.39 -22.83 7.68
N ASN A 183 1.79 -21.98 8.53
CA ASN A 183 2.41 -21.23 9.64
C ASN A 183 3.64 -20.38 9.23
N ALA A 184 3.86 -20.21 7.93
CA ALA A 184 4.95 -19.39 7.43
C ALA A 184 4.55 -17.90 7.48
N TRP A 185 5.31 -17.15 8.24
CA TRP A 185 5.23 -15.69 8.20
C TRP A 185 5.83 -15.17 6.90
N ILE A 186 5.12 -14.24 6.26
CA ILE A 186 5.60 -13.56 5.06
C ILE A 186 5.67 -12.03 5.27
N ASN A 187 6.35 -11.34 4.36
CA ASN A 187 6.36 -9.88 4.30
C ASN A 187 4.98 -9.35 3.92
N GLY A 188 4.33 -8.64 4.84
CA GLY A 188 3.01 -8.03 4.67
C GLY A 188 3.00 -6.67 3.97
N GLY A 189 4.18 -6.10 3.67
CA GLY A 189 4.30 -4.89 2.85
C GLY A 189 4.06 -3.56 3.56
N PHE A 190 3.94 -3.54 4.88
CA PHE A 190 3.87 -2.32 5.70
C PHE A 190 5.18 -2.17 6.47
N PHE A 191 5.92 -1.12 6.17
CA PHE A 191 7.25 -0.87 6.74
C PHE A 191 7.31 0.44 7.50
N ALA A 192 8.12 0.47 8.56
CA ALA A 192 8.65 1.70 9.16
C ALA A 192 10.17 1.68 8.97
N LEU A 193 10.73 2.75 8.39
CA LEU A 193 12.10 2.79 7.91
C LEU A 193 12.79 4.07 8.37
N GLU A 194 14.05 3.94 8.77
CA GLU A 194 14.94 5.09 8.92
C GLU A 194 15.55 5.48 7.56
N PRO A 195 15.84 6.77 7.32
CA PRO A 195 16.43 7.24 6.06
C PRO A 195 17.74 6.55 5.69
N SER A 196 18.52 6.05 6.66
CA SER A 196 19.76 5.29 6.43
C SER A 196 19.57 4.05 5.57
N VAL A 197 18.38 3.45 5.57
CA VAL A 197 18.04 2.32 4.71
C VAL A 197 18.26 2.63 3.22
N LEU A 198 18.10 3.88 2.81
CA LEU A 198 18.29 4.31 1.43
C LEU A 198 19.74 4.20 0.96
N ASP A 199 20.70 4.27 1.87
CA ASP A 199 22.12 4.14 1.57
C ASP A 199 22.53 2.67 1.30
N ARG A 200 21.68 1.70 1.71
CA ARG A 200 21.84 0.27 1.42
C ARG A 200 21.34 -0.13 0.02
N ILE A 201 20.69 0.79 -0.69
CA ILE A 201 20.17 0.56 -2.04
C ILE A 201 21.20 1.06 -3.05
N GLU A 202 21.73 0.17 -3.89
CA GLU A 202 22.77 0.54 -4.85
C GLU A 202 22.23 1.47 -5.95
N GLY A 203 21.08 1.14 -6.55
CA GLY A 203 20.51 1.94 -7.63
C GLY A 203 19.19 1.41 -8.17
N ASP A 204 18.88 1.83 -9.40
CA ASP A 204 17.57 1.58 -10.04
C ASP A 204 17.24 0.10 -10.23
N ARG A 205 18.24 -0.76 -10.39
CA ARG A 205 18.07 -2.21 -10.59
C ARG A 205 18.04 -3.01 -9.29
N SER A 206 18.07 -2.36 -8.14
CA SER A 206 17.94 -3.01 -6.84
C SER A 206 16.48 -3.32 -6.53
N SER A 207 16.15 -4.58 -6.27
CA SER A 207 14.89 -4.94 -5.61
C SER A 207 15.04 -4.71 -4.12
N PHE A 208 14.09 -4.03 -3.50
CA PHE A 208 14.11 -3.78 -2.05
C PHE A 208 14.05 -5.07 -1.24
N GLU A 209 13.29 -6.04 -1.73
CA GLU A 209 13.08 -7.37 -1.15
C GLU A 209 14.30 -8.29 -1.29
N GLY A 210 15.25 -7.91 -2.15
CA GLY A 210 16.49 -8.63 -2.39
C GLY A 210 17.59 -8.23 -1.42
N GLU A 211 18.71 -7.78 -2.00
CA GLU A 211 19.94 -7.45 -1.27
C GLU A 211 19.75 -6.45 -0.11
N PRO A 212 18.98 -5.34 -0.25
CA PRO A 212 18.79 -4.40 0.85
C PRO A 212 18.18 -5.04 2.11
N LEU A 213 17.08 -5.81 1.98
CA LEU A 213 16.48 -6.49 3.13
C LEU A 213 17.36 -7.64 3.65
N MET A 214 18.09 -8.34 2.79
CA MET A 214 19.03 -9.37 3.23
C MET A 214 20.20 -8.79 4.04
N LYS A 215 20.77 -7.65 3.60
CA LYS A 215 21.82 -6.94 4.35
C LYS A 215 21.30 -6.45 5.70
N LEU A 216 20.14 -5.83 5.73
CA LEU A 216 19.50 -5.40 6.97
C LEU A 216 19.29 -6.55 7.96
N ALA A 217 18.84 -7.71 7.45
CA ALA A 217 18.65 -8.90 8.28
C ALA A 217 19.98 -9.46 8.80
N GLY A 218 21.00 -9.54 7.94
CA GLY A 218 22.35 -10.02 8.29
C GLY A 218 23.02 -9.15 9.34
N ASP A 219 22.81 -7.84 9.28
CA ASP A 219 23.38 -6.86 10.23
C ASP A 219 22.55 -6.77 11.54
N GLY A 220 21.40 -7.46 11.63
CA GLY A 220 20.51 -7.38 12.78
C GLY A 220 19.74 -6.04 12.87
N GLU A 221 19.59 -5.35 11.74
CA GLU A 221 18.91 -4.06 11.62
C GLU A 221 17.48 -4.17 11.07
N LEU A 222 17.00 -5.38 10.79
CA LEU A 222 15.64 -5.67 10.36
C LEU A 222 14.81 -6.33 11.47
N MET A 223 13.77 -5.65 11.92
CA MET A 223 12.82 -6.18 12.90
C MET A 223 11.49 -6.53 12.24
N SER A 224 10.72 -7.43 12.85
CA SER A 224 9.40 -7.82 12.33
C SER A 224 8.29 -7.54 13.33
N PHE A 225 7.29 -6.75 12.92
CA PHE A 225 6.08 -6.45 13.67
C PHE A 225 5.00 -7.49 13.33
N PRO A 226 4.46 -8.25 14.29
CA PRO A 226 3.45 -9.27 14.00
C PRO A 226 2.09 -8.63 13.76
N HIS A 227 1.41 -9.06 12.69
CA HIS A 227 0.03 -8.72 12.40
C HIS A 227 -0.77 -9.98 12.12
N THR A 228 -1.82 -10.20 12.89
CA THR A 228 -2.69 -11.39 12.81
C THR A 228 -4.11 -11.06 12.37
N GLY A 229 -4.37 -9.79 12.07
CA GLY A 229 -5.64 -9.29 11.57
C GLY A 229 -5.82 -9.51 10.07
N PHE A 230 -6.71 -8.72 9.49
CA PHE A 230 -6.97 -8.79 8.05
C PHE A 230 -5.78 -8.29 7.24
N TRP A 231 -5.39 -9.06 6.24
CA TRP A 231 -4.40 -8.70 5.24
C TRP A 231 -4.73 -9.37 3.91
N GLN A 232 -4.76 -8.58 2.82
CA GLN A 232 -5.12 -9.06 1.50
C GLN A 232 -4.28 -8.40 0.41
N PRO A 233 -3.48 -9.17 -0.35
CA PRO A 233 -2.88 -8.67 -1.57
C PRO A 233 -3.92 -8.67 -2.69
N MET A 234 -3.99 -7.58 -3.43
CA MET A 234 -4.95 -7.40 -4.53
C MET A 234 -4.37 -7.95 -5.84
N ASP A 235 -4.02 -9.25 -5.85
CA ASP A 235 -3.30 -9.89 -6.95
C ASP A 235 -4.21 -10.43 -8.07
N LEU A 236 -5.52 -10.59 -7.84
CA LEU A 236 -6.47 -11.17 -8.79
C LEU A 236 -7.79 -10.38 -8.81
N LEU A 237 -8.38 -10.23 -10.01
CA LEU A 237 -9.72 -9.63 -10.22
C LEU A 237 -10.85 -10.34 -9.46
N LEU A 238 -10.72 -11.65 -9.23
CA LEU A 238 -11.68 -12.45 -8.48
C LEU A 238 -11.84 -12.02 -7.02
N TYR A 239 -10.84 -11.32 -6.46
CA TYR A 239 -10.92 -10.79 -5.10
C TYR A 239 -11.53 -9.39 -5.02
N THR A 240 -11.84 -8.73 -6.15
CA THR A 240 -12.41 -7.38 -6.11
C THR A 240 -13.83 -7.36 -5.56
N SER A 241 -14.65 -8.40 -5.82
CA SER A 241 -15.97 -8.55 -5.19
C SER A 241 -15.85 -8.95 -3.71
N ASP A 242 -15.03 -9.96 -3.41
CA ASP A 242 -14.79 -10.42 -2.04
C ASP A 242 -14.02 -9.39 -1.21
N ALA A 243 -13.14 -8.60 -1.85
CA ALA A 243 -12.41 -7.51 -1.22
C ALA A 243 -13.28 -6.29 -0.97
N ALA A 244 -14.35 -6.06 -1.75
CA ALA A 244 -15.33 -5.02 -1.45
C ALA A 244 -16.05 -5.34 -0.13
N ASP A 245 -16.41 -6.60 0.09
CA ASP A 245 -17.01 -7.05 1.36
C ASP A 245 -16.00 -6.98 2.52
N ALA A 246 -14.75 -7.33 2.27
CA ALA A 246 -13.66 -7.23 3.25
C ALA A 246 -13.29 -5.77 3.59
N LEU A 247 -13.32 -4.85 2.61
CA LEU A 247 -13.11 -3.41 2.85
C LEU A 247 -14.28 -2.77 3.61
N LEU A 248 -15.50 -3.30 3.48
CA LEU A 248 -16.62 -2.92 4.34
C LEU A 248 -16.38 -3.32 5.80
N CYS A 249 -15.70 -4.46 6.05
CA CYS A 249 -15.28 -4.88 7.39
C CYS A 249 -14.21 -3.96 8.01
N LEU A 250 -13.41 -3.26 7.20
CA LEU A 250 -12.40 -2.32 7.70
C LEU A 250 -12.98 -0.98 8.19
N ASN A 251 -14.31 -0.77 8.11
CA ASN A 251 -14.95 0.52 8.42
C ASN A 251 -14.31 1.73 7.67
N LEU A 252 -13.57 1.47 6.60
CA LEU A 252 -12.85 2.48 5.83
C LEU A 252 -13.75 3.25 4.87
N CYS A 253 -14.93 2.71 4.56
CA CYS A 253 -15.70 3.14 3.40
C CYS A 253 -16.94 3.97 3.68
N VAL A 254 -17.40 4.17 4.92
CA VAL A 254 -18.62 4.96 5.14
C VAL A 254 -18.50 5.82 6.40
N PRO A 255 -18.46 7.16 6.29
CA PRO A 255 -18.94 7.96 7.37
C PRO A 255 -20.44 7.62 7.55
N PRO A 256 -20.98 7.55 8.79
CA PRO A 256 -22.40 7.30 8.98
C PRO A 256 -23.18 8.37 8.21
N ILE A 257 -24.03 7.93 7.29
CA ILE A 257 -24.99 8.80 6.62
C ILE A 257 -25.92 9.26 7.75
N HIS A 258 -25.70 10.46 8.24
CA HIS A 258 -26.68 11.13 9.07
C HIS A 258 -27.84 11.49 8.15
N THR A 259 -28.81 10.56 8.02
CA THR A 259 -30.15 10.90 7.57
C THR A 259 -30.72 11.92 8.54
N LYS A 260 -30.83 13.14 8.09
CA LYS A 260 -31.80 14.13 8.62
C LYS A 260 -33.05 14.07 7.79
#